data_aa74fed900b915296d9a741de3e4f6b7
#
_entry.id   aa74fed900b915296d9a741de3e4f6b7
#
_cell.length_a   1.000
_cell.length_b   1.000
_cell.length_c   1.000
_cell.angle_alpha   90.00
_cell.angle_beta   90.00
_cell.angle_gamma   90.00
#
_symmetry.space_group_name_H-M   'P 1'
#
loop_
_entity.id
_entity.type
_entity.pdbx_description
1 polymer ?
#
loop_
_entity_poly.entity_id
_entity_poly.type
_entity_poly.pdbx_seq_one_letter_code
_entity_poly.pdbx_strand_id
1 'polypeptide(L)'
;MIRSTMLFLAAMMLPAAASAELLLVMVEQPGCIYCRKWDNEIAAKYPLTDEGKAAPLTRIQLRAPLAEGMVFDRPAIFTPTFVLVDEGGEVGRIEGYPGEDFFWALLGQMLIAQRTGETED
;
A
#
# COMPACT_ATOMS: atom_id res chain seq x y z
N MET A 1 34.03 -54.60 3.34
CA MET A 1 32.73 -54.16 2.81
C MET A 1 32.31 -52.92 3.56
N ILE A 2 32.56 -51.76 2.97
CA ILE A 2 32.17 -50.48 3.55
C ILE A 2 30.88 -50.07 2.88
N ARG A 3 29.76 -50.11 3.65
CA ARG A 3 28.49 -49.57 3.20
C ARG A 3 28.47 -48.06 3.45
N SER A 4 28.70 -47.31 2.39
CA SER A 4 28.58 -45.87 2.38
C SER A 4 27.09 -45.49 2.41
N THR A 5 26.61 -45.08 3.57
CA THR A 5 25.27 -44.55 3.72
C THR A 5 25.32 -43.08 3.30
N MET A 6 24.89 -42.80 2.09
CA MET A 6 24.73 -41.43 1.58
C MET A 6 23.51 -40.82 2.26
N LEU A 7 23.75 -39.93 3.24
CA LEU A 7 22.71 -39.11 3.81
C LEU A 7 22.32 -38.00 2.77
N PHE A 8 21.19 -38.21 2.13
CA PHE A 8 20.57 -37.11 1.34
C PHE A 8 20.00 -36.11 2.32
N LEU A 9 20.67 -34.98 2.51
CA LEU A 9 20.10 -33.83 3.17
C LEU A 9 19.12 -33.16 2.18
N ALA A 10 17.83 -33.50 2.28
CA ALA A 10 16.80 -32.78 1.57
C ALA A 10 16.68 -31.38 2.20
N ALA A 11 17.28 -30.39 1.56
CA ALA A 11 17.06 -29.00 1.93
C ALA A 11 15.58 -28.68 1.66
N MET A 12 14.76 -28.65 2.72
CA MET A 12 13.40 -28.13 2.63
C MET A 12 13.51 -26.61 2.39
N MET A 13 13.36 -26.21 1.12
CA MET A 13 13.09 -24.81 0.79
C MET A 13 11.68 -24.49 1.26
N LEU A 14 11.58 -23.85 2.43
CA LEU A 14 10.33 -23.25 2.87
C LEU A 14 10.03 -22.07 1.92
N PRO A 15 8.82 -22.01 1.31
CA PRO A 15 8.45 -20.83 0.55
C PRO A 15 8.48 -19.64 1.50
N ALA A 16 9.19 -18.56 1.10
CA ALA A 16 9.12 -17.30 1.80
C ALA A 16 7.65 -16.88 1.83
N ALA A 17 7.06 -16.77 3.02
CA ALA A 17 5.72 -16.21 3.17
C ALA A 17 5.75 -14.81 2.55
N ALA A 18 4.95 -14.57 1.51
CA ALA A 18 4.73 -13.24 0.98
C ALA A 18 4.19 -12.41 2.14
N SER A 19 4.97 -11.44 2.65
CA SER A 19 4.47 -10.50 3.64
C SER A 19 3.29 -9.75 3.05
N ALA A 20 2.19 -9.65 3.79
CA ALA A 20 1.05 -8.82 3.43
C ALA A 20 1.56 -7.42 3.09
N GLU A 21 1.34 -6.99 1.86
CA GLU A 21 1.78 -5.67 1.41
C GLU A 21 0.68 -4.66 1.62
N LEU A 22 0.94 -3.69 2.52
CA LEU A 22 0.21 -2.44 2.54
C LEU A 22 0.74 -1.57 1.42
N LEU A 23 -0.16 -1.01 0.63
CA LEU A 23 0.15 -0.01 -0.39
C LEU A 23 -0.77 1.19 -0.23
N LEU A 24 -0.22 2.37 -0.44
CA LEU A 24 -1.04 3.56 -0.62
C LEU A 24 -1.17 3.82 -2.13
N VAL A 25 -2.38 3.66 -2.65
CA VAL A 25 -2.66 3.88 -4.05
C VAL A 25 -3.17 5.29 -4.25
N MET A 26 -2.42 6.11 -4.99
CA MET A 26 -2.85 7.45 -5.37
C MET A 26 -3.50 7.41 -6.74
N VAL A 27 -4.79 7.71 -6.79
CA VAL A 27 -5.52 7.87 -8.04
C VAL A 27 -5.41 9.31 -8.48
N GLU A 28 -4.88 9.53 -9.68
CA GLU A 28 -4.60 10.85 -10.22
C GLU A 28 -5.08 10.98 -11.66
N GLN A 29 -5.05 12.20 -12.20
CA GLN A 29 -5.35 12.45 -13.60
C GLN A 29 -4.62 13.70 -14.08
N PRO A 30 -4.39 13.85 -15.41
CA PRO A 30 -3.82 15.08 -15.96
C PRO A 30 -4.67 16.30 -15.62
N GLY A 31 -4.03 17.43 -15.31
CA GLY A 31 -4.70 18.66 -14.98
C GLY A 31 -5.25 18.75 -13.56
N CYS A 32 -4.96 17.78 -12.72
CA CYS A 32 -5.40 17.77 -11.32
C CYS A 32 -4.55 18.71 -10.47
N ILE A 33 -5.11 19.84 -10.06
CA ILE A 33 -4.41 20.89 -9.29
C ILE A 33 -3.97 20.35 -7.92
N TYR A 34 -4.85 19.64 -7.23
CA TYR A 34 -4.56 19.09 -5.90
C TYR A 34 -3.59 17.91 -5.94
N CYS A 35 -3.55 17.16 -7.05
CA CYS A 35 -2.52 16.15 -7.27
C CYS A 35 -1.13 16.80 -7.32
N ARG A 36 -1.00 17.91 -8.08
CA ARG A 36 0.26 18.66 -8.14
C ARG A 36 0.64 19.28 -6.80
N LYS A 37 -0.35 19.76 -6.06
CA LYS A 37 -0.10 20.30 -4.73
C LYS A 37 0.47 19.23 -3.80
N TRP A 38 -0.11 18.05 -3.79
CA TRP A 38 0.41 16.91 -3.04
C TRP A 38 1.82 16.55 -3.50
N ASP A 39 2.05 16.50 -4.80
CA ASP A 39 3.38 16.21 -5.36
C ASP A 39 4.42 17.20 -4.86
N ASN A 40 4.10 18.48 -4.85
CA ASN A 40 5.02 19.53 -4.42
C ASN A 40 5.30 19.49 -2.92
N GLU A 41 4.32 19.14 -2.10
CA GLU A 41 4.44 19.19 -0.65
C GLU A 41 4.89 17.87 -0.03
N ILE A 42 4.54 16.73 -0.62
CA ILE A 42 4.69 15.42 0.04
C ILE A 42 5.48 14.40 -0.76
N ALA A 43 5.32 14.34 -2.08
CA ALA A 43 5.80 13.20 -2.87
C ALA A 43 7.28 12.87 -2.64
N ALA A 44 8.15 13.86 -2.60
CA ALA A 44 9.61 13.64 -2.45
C ALA A 44 9.98 13.08 -1.07
N LYS A 45 9.26 13.48 -0.03
CA LYS A 45 9.53 13.03 1.34
C LYS A 45 8.75 11.78 1.75
N TYR A 46 7.67 11.46 1.04
CA TYR A 46 6.80 10.33 1.39
C TYR A 46 7.56 9.02 1.63
N PRO A 47 8.43 8.55 0.71
CA PRO A 47 9.14 7.28 0.91
C PRO A 47 10.16 7.31 2.04
N LEU A 48 10.53 8.50 2.54
CA LEU A 48 11.49 8.67 3.62
C LEU A 48 10.81 8.65 5.00
N THR A 49 9.48 8.72 5.04
CA THR A 49 8.69 8.71 6.27
C THR A 49 8.40 7.29 6.73
N ASP A 50 8.04 7.12 8.00
CA ASP A 50 7.60 5.83 8.53
C ASP A 50 6.34 5.36 7.83
N GLU A 51 5.41 6.27 7.53
CA GLU A 51 4.16 5.99 6.80
C GLU A 51 4.45 5.49 5.39
N GLY A 52 5.36 6.16 4.67
CA GLY A 52 5.74 5.76 3.32
C GLY A 52 6.48 4.44 3.25
N LYS A 53 7.20 4.08 4.30
CA LYS A 53 7.85 2.77 4.42
C LYS A 53 6.84 1.67 4.77
N ALA A 54 5.86 1.99 5.62
CA ALA A 54 4.80 1.05 5.98
C ALA A 54 3.84 0.80 4.82
N ALA A 55 3.52 1.82 4.04
CA ALA A 55 2.62 1.76 2.90
C ALA A 55 3.23 2.47 1.69
N PRO A 56 4.10 1.80 0.91
CA PRO A 56 4.70 2.38 -0.28
C PRO A 56 3.65 2.91 -1.25
N LEU A 57 4.00 3.99 -1.95
CA LEU A 57 3.11 4.65 -2.90
C LEU A 57 3.08 3.92 -4.25
N THR A 58 1.87 3.69 -4.75
CA THR A 58 1.60 3.27 -6.11
C THR A 58 0.67 4.28 -6.75
N ARG A 59 0.95 4.71 -7.98
CA ARG A 59 0.12 5.68 -8.70
C ARG A 59 -0.67 5.01 -9.79
N ILE A 60 -1.95 5.35 -9.91
CA ILE A 60 -2.79 4.91 -11.02
C ILE A 60 -3.58 6.09 -11.58
N GLN A 61 -3.97 5.99 -12.83
CA GLN A 61 -4.84 6.99 -13.46
C GLN A 61 -6.30 6.73 -13.11
N LEU A 62 -7.07 7.81 -12.99
CA LEU A 62 -8.52 7.73 -12.83
C LEU A 62 -9.11 6.90 -13.99
N ARG A 63 -10.01 5.98 -13.67
CA ARG A 63 -10.66 5.04 -14.59
C ARG A 63 -9.73 4.00 -15.23
N ALA A 64 -8.45 3.95 -14.86
CA ALA A 64 -7.60 2.85 -15.29
C ALA A 64 -8.07 1.53 -14.65
N PRO A 65 -7.89 0.40 -15.34
CA PRO A 65 -8.14 -0.89 -14.73
C PRO A 65 -7.25 -1.08 -13.50
N LEU A 66 -7.80 -1.65 -12.43
CA LEU A 66 -7.00 -2.01 -11.27
C LEU A 66 -6.10 -3.19 -11.59
N ALA A 67 -4.93 -3.24 -10.95
CA ALA A 67 -4.04 -4.40 -11.05
C ALA A 67 -4.77 -5.67 -10.61
N GLU A 68 -4.36 -6.81 -11.16
CA GLU A 68 -4.92 -8.10 -10.78
C GLU A 68 -4.81 -8.32 -9.26
N GLY A 69 -5.89 -8.72 -8.63
CA GLY A 69 -5.97 -8.91 -7.19
C GLY A 69 -6.23 -7.65 -6.38
N MET A 70 -6.26 -6.47 -7.01
CA MET A 70 -6.60 -5.21 -6.34
C MET A 70 -8.09 -4.92 -6.47
N VAL A 71 -8.75 -4.69 -5.34
CA VAL A 71 -10.19 -4.43 -5.27
C VAL A 71 -10.43 -3.19 -4.41
N PHE A 72 -11.14 -2.23 -4.99
CA PHE A 72 -11.67 -1.07 -4.25
C PHE A 72 -13.11 -1.35 -3.84
N ASP A 73 -13.51 -0.81 -2.68
CA ASP A 73 -14.90 -0.91 -2.19
C ASP A 73 -15.88 -0.23 -3.14
N ARG A 74 -15.41 0.86 -3.76
CA ARG A 74 -16.14 1.60 -4.79
C ARG A 74 -15.13 2.30 -5.72
N PRO A 75 -15.52 2.63 -6.97
CA PRO A 75 -14.63 3.37 -7.86
C PRO A 75 -14.21 4.72 -7.27
N ALA A 76 -12.98 5.13 -7.54
CA ALA A 76 -12.55 6.49 -7.27
C ALA A 76 -13.21 7.44 -8.27
N ILE A 77 -13.74 8.54 -7.79
CA ILE A 77 -14.44 9.56 -8.61
C ILE A 77 -13.65 10.87 -8.62
N PHE A 78 -13.03 11.20 -7.50
CA PHE A 78 -12.27 12.43 -7.31
C PHE A 78 -10.78 12.19 -7.44
N THR A 79 -10.03 13.22 -7.80
CA THR A 79 -8.57 13.18 -7.79
C THR A 79 -7.99 14.35 -7.00
N PRO A 80 -6.96 14.10 -6.19
CA PRO A 80 -6.45 12.77 -5.86
C PRO A 80 -7.39 12.00 -4.93
N THR A 81 -7.41 10.68 -5.06
CA THR A 81 -7.96 9.79 -4.05
C THR A 81 -6.83 8.87 -3.59
N PHE A 82 -6.65 8.75 -2.30
CA PHE A 82 -5.64 7.87 -1.72
C PHE A 82 -6.34 6.67 -1.11
N VAL A 83 -6.06 5.49 -1.63
CA VAL A 83 -6.67 4.25 -1.15
C VAL A 83 -5.59 3.41 -0.48
N LEU A 84 -5.76 3.14 0.81
CA LEU A 84 -4.91 2.20 1.51
C LEU A 84 -5.43 0.79 1.22
N VAL A 85 -4.58 -0.05 0.67
CA VAL A 85 -4.91 -1.45 0.37
C VAL A 85 -4.02 -2.38 1.17
N ASP A 86 -4.59 -3.48 1.63
CA ASP A 86 -3.92 -4.56 2.32
C ASP A 86 -4.23 -5.87 1.60
N GLU A 87 -3.19 -6.56 1.14
CA GLU A 87 -3.35 -7.78 0.33
C GLU A 87 -4.32 -7.57 -0.85
N GLY A 88 -4.28 -6.38 -1.45
CA GLY A 88 -5.09 -6.01 -2.60
C GLY A 88 -6.48 -5.45 -2.28
N GLY A 89 -6.97 -5.57 -1.06
CA GLY A 89 -8.28 -5.06 -0.65
C GLY A 89 -8.21 -3.69 0.01
N GLU A 90 -9.17 -2.83 -0.31
CA GLU A 90 -9.26 -1.51 0.33
C GLU A 90 -9.54 -1.62 1.82
N VAL A 91 -8.74 -0.91 2.63
CA VAL A 91 -8.91 -0.84 4.09
C VAL A 91 -9.10 0.59 4.59
N GLY A 92 -8.89 1.58 3.75
CA GLY A 92 -9.11 2.98 4.09
C GLY A 92 -8.98 3.87 2.86
N ARG A 93 -9.50 5.11 2.95
CA ARG A 93 -9.54 6.00 1.80
C ARG A 93 -9.51 7.45 2.27
N ILE A 94 -8.77 8.29 1.55
CA ILE A 94 -8.79 9.74 1.67
C ILE A 94 -9.21 10.28 0.31
N GLU A 95 -10.36 10.93 0.23
CA GLU A 95 -10.84 11.56 -1.00
C GLU A 95 -10.43 13.04 -1.02
N GLY A 96 -9.64 13.41 -2.03
CA GLY A 96 -9.05 14.73 -2.14
C GLY A 96 -7.76 14.88 -1.36
N TYR A 97 -7.21 16.10 -1.39
CA TYR A 97 -6.02 16.46 -0.63
C TYR A 97 -6.35 17.64 0.30
N PRO A 98 -6.55 17.36 1.60
CA PRO A 98 -7.00 18.39 2.55
C PRO A 98 -5.85 19.27 3.09
N GLY A 99 -4.65 19.14 2.55
CA GLY A 99 -3.45 19.78 3.04
C GLY A 99 -2.54 18.80 3.79
N GLU A 100 -1.30 19.20 4.01
CA GLU A 100 -0.25 18.31 4.53
C GLU A 100 -0.59 17.76 5.92
N ASP A 101 -0.97 18.63 6.87
CA ASP A 101 -1.22 18.20 8.25
C ASP A 101 -2.38 17.21 8.34
N PHE A 102 -3.49 17.49 7.65
CA PHE A 102 -4.62 16.56 7.63
C PHE A 102 -4.32 15.27 6.89
N PHE A 103 -3.54 15.34 5.81
CA PHE A 103 -3.13 14.15 5.09
C PHE A 103 -2.39 13.16 6.00
N TRP A 104 -1.38 13.65 6.71
CA TRP A 104 -0.61 12.81 7.64
C TRP A 104 -1.47 12.28 8.79
N ALA A 105 -2.35 13.11 9.33
CA ALA A 105 -3.23 12.70 10.43
C ALA A 105 -4.20 11.59 9.99
N LEU A 106 -4.83 11.74 8.82
CA LEU A 106 -5.77 10.75 8.29
C LEU A 106 -5.06 9.44 7.92
N LEU A 107 -3.92 9.52 7.24
CA LEU A 107 -3.13 8.35 6.89
C LEU A 107 -2.64 7.62 8.15
N GLY A 108 -2.17 8.36 9.14
CA GLY A 108 -1.74 7.81 10.41
C GLY A 108 -2.84 7.04 11.11
N GLN A 109 -4.06 7.57 11.14
CA GLN A 109 -5.23 6.88 11.70
C GLN A 109 -5.55 5.59 10.96
N MET A 110 -5.49 5.60 9.62
CA MET A 110 -5.73 4.40 8.81
C MET A 110 -4.69 3.32 9.09
N LEU A 111 -3.42 3.71 9.21
CA LEU A 111 -2.33 2.77 9.51
C LEU A 111 -2.45 2.18 10.91
N ILE A 112 -2.85 2.98 11.90
CA ILE A 112 -3.09 2.50 13.27
C ILE A 112 -4.27 1.51 13.29
N ALA A 113 -5.37 1.84 12.62
CA ALA A 113 -6.54 0.97 12.53
C ALA A 113 -6.19 -0.38 11.91
N GLN A 114 -5.34 -0.38 10.89
CA GLN A 114 -4.89 -1.62 10.24
C GLN A 114 -4.05 -2.48 11.19
N ARG A 115 -3.14 -1.88 11.96
CA ARG A 115 -2.32 -2.62 12.93
C ARG A 115 -3.14 -3.19 14.09
N THR A 116 -4.15 -2.47 14.57
CA THR A 116 -5.01 -2.95 15.65
C THR A 116 -5.99 -4.02 15.19
N GLY A 117 -6.42 -4.01 13.92
CA GLY A 117 -7.23 -5.06 13.33
C GLY A 117 -6.50 -6.40 13.21
N GLU A 118 -5.17 -6.38 13.06
CA GLU A 118 -4.34 -7.59 12.98
C GLU A 118 -4.14 -8.28 14.35
N THR A 119 -4.38 -7.58 15.44
CA THR A 119 -4.18 -8.11 16.80
C THR A 119 -5.44 -8.68 17.44
N GLU A 120 -6.61 -8.58 16.81
CA GLU A 120 -7.89 -9.06 17.33
C GLU A 120 -8.29 -10.46 16.83
N ASP A 121 -7.43 -11.11 16.06
CA ASP A 121 -7.65 -12.50 15.62
C ASP A 121 -6.96 -13.54 16.52
#